data_5e54b84b7c0c12bacf865dc28e649e2d
#
_entry.id   5e54b84b7c0c12bacf865dc28e649e2d
#
_cell.length_a   1.000
_cell.length_b   1.000
_cell.length_c   1.000
_cell.angle_alpha   90.00
_cell.angle_beta   90.00
_cell.angle_gamma   90.00
#
_symmetry.space_group_name_H-M   'P 1'
#
loop_
_entity.id
_entity.type
_entity.pdbx_description
1 polymer ?
#
loop_
_entity_poly.entity_id
_entity_poly.type
_entity_poly.pdbx_seq_one_letter_code
_entity_poly.pdbx_strand_id
1 'polypeptide(L)'
;MSDLLSVKHLLGIKGLTAGDVNLIFQTADNFKDVINRPIKKVPSLRDITVVNLFFENSTRTRLSFELAEKRLSADILNFTASSSSVSKGETLIDTVNNILAMKVDMVVMRHPKPGAAVFLSRHIDASIINAGDGTHEHPTQALLDAYSIREKLGKVEGVKVAIVGDILHSRVALSNILCLQLLGAEVMVCGPATLIPKYMRDLGVRVEHNLRKALG
;
A
#
# COMPACT_ATOMS: atom_id res chain seq x y z
N MET A 1 12.27 -17.01 13.72
CA MET A 1 11.42 -15.84 13.39
C MET A 1 10.13 -16.41 12.84
N SER A 2 8.98 -15.81 13.14
CA SER A 2 7.72 -16.31 12.57
C SER A 2 7.72 -16.05 11.06
N ASP A 3 7.36 -17.08 10.28
CA ASP A 3 7.23 -16.96 8.82
C ASP A 3 5.89 -16.29 8.42
N LEU A 4 5.21 -15.64 9.37
CA LEU A 4 3.90 -15.01 9.21
C LEU A 4 3.95 -13.55 9.65
N LEU A 5 3.23 -12.70 8.92
CA LEU A 5 3.01 -11.31 9.32
C LEU A 5 2.24 -11.24 10.65
N SER A 6 2.53 -10.22 11.46
CA SER A 6 1.82 -9.97 12.72
C SER A 6 0.38 -9.47 12.52
N VAL A 7 0.00 -9.12 11.29
CA VAL A 7 -1.29 -8.52 10.92
C VAL A 7 -2.03 -9.38 9.89
N LYS A 8 -3.35 -9.48 10.03
CA LYS A 8 -4.23 -10.15 9.06
C LYS A 8 -4.47 -9.31 7.79
N HIS A 9 -4.50 -7.99 7.94
CA HIS A 9 -4.82 -7.03 6.90
C HIS A 9 -3.67 -6.04 6.72
N LEU A 10 -3.39 -5.63 5.50
CA LEU A 10 -2.45 -4.55 5.19
C LEU A 10 -3.24 -3.24 4.96
N LEU A 11 -3.65 -2.59 6.04
CA LEU A 11 -4.51 -1.38 5.99
C LEU A 11 -3.71 -0.09 5.86
N GLY A 12 -2.49 -0.07 6.38
CA GLY A 12 -1.55 1.05 6.39
C GLY A 12 -0.18 0.57 6.85
N ILE A 13 0.77 1.48 6.93
CA ILE A 13 2.08 1.22 7.54
C ILE A 13 1.96 1.25 9.06
N LYS A 14 1.09 2.11 9.56
CA LYS A 14 0.80 2.17 11.00
C LYS A 14 0.23 0.83 11.47
N GLY A 15 0.93 0.16 12.36
CA GLY A 15 0.55 -1.16 12.87
C GLY A 15 1.44 -2.29 12.36
N LEU A 16 2.31 -2.05 11.37
CA LEU A 16 3.38 -2.96 11.00
C LEU A 16 4.58 -2.78 11.94
N THR A 17 5.30 -3.86 12.15
CA THR A 17 6.63 -3.87 12.78
C THR A 17 7.73 -3.83 11.72
N ALA A 18 8.95 -3.43 12.09
CA ALA A 18 10.11 -3.56 11.21
C ALA A 18 10.34 -5.02 10.78
N GLY A 19 9.98 -5.99 11.65
CA GLY A 19 10.02 -7.42 11.34
C GLY A 19 9.06 -7.79 10.20
N ASP A 20 7.83 -7.27 10.21
CA ASP A 20 6.85 -7.48 9.13
C ASP A 20 7.36 -6.94 7.79
N VAL A 21 7.91 -5.71 7.81
CA VAL A 21 8.44 -5.10 6.59
C VAL A 21 9.63 -5.90 6.05
N ASN A 22 10.53 -6.37 6.91
CA ASN A 22 11.66 -7.19 6.51
C ASN A 22 11.21 -8.54 5.95
N LEU A 23 10.17 -9.18 6.51
CA LEU A 23 9.59 -10.41 5.98
C LEU A 23 8.98 -10.18 4.58
N ILE A 24 8.27 -9.07 4.38
CA ILE A 24 7.74 -8.68 3.06
C ILE A 24 8.91 -8.50 2.07
N PHE A 25 9.98 -7.85 2.48
CA PHE A 25 11.15 -7.63 1.62
C PHE A 25 11.87 -8.92 1.26
N GLN A 26 12.06 -9.84 2.20
CA GLN A 26 12.64 -11.17 1.94
C GLN A 26 11.78 -11.96 0.95
N THR A 27 10.46 -11.89 1.12
CA THR A 27 9.52 -12.51 0.20
C THR A 27 9.60 -11.91 -1.19
N ALA A 28 9.71 -10.57 -1.28
CA ALA A 28 9.88 -9.88 -2.55
C ALA A 28 11.20 -10.24 -3.25
N ASP A 29 12.30 -10.42 -2.51
CA ASP A 29 13.58 -10.89 -3.05
C ASP A 29 13.43 -12.26 -3.73
N ASN A 30 12.72 -13.20 -3.09
CA ASN A 30 12.44 -14.51 -3.66
C ASN A 30 11.62 -14.42 -4.96
N PHE A 31 10.61 -13.54 -5.00
CA PHE A 31 9.78 -13.34 -6.20
C PHE A 31 10.50 -12.58 -7.31
N LYS A 32 11.50 -11.78 -7.01
CA LYS A 32 12.32 -11.11 -8.01
C LYS A 32 13.03 -12.11 -8.93
N ASP A 33 13.51 -13.22 -8.39
CA ASP A 33 14.10 -14.28 -9.18
C ASP A 33 13.08 -14.96 -10.11
N VAL A 34 11.84 -15.11 -9.64
CA VAL A 34 10.76 -15.70 -10.44
C VAL A 34 10.44 -14.86 -11.69
N ILE A 35 10.49 -13.53 -11.57
CA ILE A 35 10.18 -12.61 -12.69
C ILE A 35 11.17 -12.79 -13.85
N ASN A 36 12.39 -13.19 -13.57
CA ASN A 36 13.45 -13.38 -14.57
C ASN A 36 13.47 -14.79 -15.20
N ARG A 37 12.62 -15.72 -14.72
CA ARG A 37 12.51 -17.08 -15.26
C ARG A 37 11.71 -17.11 -16.57
N PRO A 38 11.90 -18.11 -17.44
CA PRO A 38 11.03 -18.33 -18.59
C PRO A 38 9.57 -18.50 -18.19
N ILE A 39 9.29 -19.28 -17.14
CA ILE A 39 7.96 -19.44 -16.53
C ILE A 39 7.87 -18.50 -15.32
N LYS A 40 7.10 -17.41 -15.48
CA LYS A 40 6.93 -16.36 -14.48
C LYS A 40 5.72 -16.59 -13.57
N LYS A 41 5.29 -17.83 -13.40
CA LYS A 41 4.17 -18.19 -12.55
C LYS A 41 4.62 -19.13 -11.44
N VAL A 42 4.06 -18.93 -10.25
CA VAL A 42 4.21 -19.79 -9.08
C VAL A 42 2.84 -20.08 -8.47
N PRO A 43 2.62 -21.27 -7.88
CA PRO A 43 1.30 -21.67 -7.37
C PRO A 43 1.02 -21.16 -5.94
N SER A 44 1.63 -20.05 -5.52
CA SER A 44 1.55 -19.57 -4.13
C SER A 44 0.15 -19.15 -3.71
N LEU A 45 -0.71 -18.72 -4.64
CA LEU A 45 -2.10 -18.34 -4.39
C LEU A 45 -3.07 -19.21 -5.23
N ARG A 46 -2.68 -20.44 -5.55
CA ARG A 46 -3.61 -21.38 -6.20
C ARG A 46 -4.82 -21.60 -5.29
N ASP A 47 -6.00 -21.63 -5.87
CA ASP A 47 -7.30 -21.83 -5.18
C ASP A 47 -7.65 -20.68 -4.22
N ILE A 48 -6.94 -19.55 -4.27
CA ILE A 48 -7.23 -18.30 -3.55
C ILE A 48 -7.91 -17.34 -4.52
N THR A 49 -9.11 -16.89 -4.15
CA THR A 49 -9.86 -15.88 -4.91
C THR A 49 -9.56 -14.48 -4.38
N VAL A 50 -9.03 -13.64 -5.25
CA VAL A 50 -8.73 -12.22 -4.96
C VAL A 50 -9.69 -11.31 -5.72
N VAL A 51 -10.33 -10.38 -5.03
CA VAL A 51 -11.14 -9.35 -5.68
C VAL A 51 -10.47 -7.99 -5.63
N ASN A 52 -10.36 -7.35 -6.79
CA ASN A 52 -9.89 -5.97 -6.94
C ASN A 52 -11.07 -5.01 -6.90
N LEU A 53 -11.26 -4.30 -5.78
CA LEU A 53 -12.31 -3.31 -5.55
C LEU A 53 -11.79 -1.89 -5.77
N PHE A 54 -11.90 -1.37 -6.97
CA PHE A 54 -11.42 -0.04 -7.31
C PHE A 54 -12.58 0.95 -7.46
N PHE A 55 -12.79 1.77 -6.42
CA PHE A 55 -13.77 2.87 -6.41
C PHE A 55 -13.17 4.20 -6.90
N GLU A 56 -11.87 4.24 -7.12
CA GLU A 56 -11.13 5.37 -7.69
C GLU A 56 -10.32 4.87 -8.90
N ASN A 57 -10.35 5.61 -10.00
CA ASN A 57 -9.62 5.25 -11.20
C ASN A 57 -8.11 5.19 -10.95
N SER A 58 -7.51 4.07 -11.27
CA SER A 58 -6.05 3.87 -11.21
C SER A 58 -5.61 2.73 -12.12
N THR A 59 -5.20 3.07 -13.31
CA THR A 59 -4.74 2.08 -14.30
C THR A 59 -3.48 1.35 -13.81
N ARG A 60 -2.46 2.10 -13.38
CA ARG A 60 -1.17 1.50 -12.94
C ARG A 60 -1.36 0.57 -11.74
N THR A 61 -2.02 1.02 -10.68
CA THR A 61 -2.19 0.23 -9.47
C THR A 61 -2.97 -1.04 -9.76
N ARG A 62 -4.11 -0.94 -10.49
CA ARG A 62 -4.91 -2.10 -10.85
C ARG A 62 -4.11 -3.12 -11.65
N LEU A 63 -3.45 -2.68 -12.73
CA LEU A 63 -2.65 -3.58 -13.57
C LEU A 63 -1.49 -4.23 -12.82
N SER A 64 -0.89 -3.52 -11.85
CA SER A 64 0.18 -4.06 -11.01
C SER A 64 -0.33 -5.20 -10.12
N PHE A 65 -1.48 -5.03 -9.47
CA PHE A 65 -2.11 -6.08 -8.65
C PHE A 65 -2.56 -7.25 -9.51
N GLU A 66 -3.30 -7.00 -10.60
CA GLU A 66 -3.74 -8.06 -11.51
C GLU A 66 -2.57 -8.91 -12.05
N LEU A 67 -1.45 -8.26 -12.39
CA LEU A 67 -0.28 -8.97 -12.88
C LEU A 67 0.40 -9.80 -11.79
N ALA A 68 0.49 -9.26 -10.56
CA ALA A 68 1.03 -9.99 -9.42
C ALA A 68 0.18 -11.22 -9.08
N GLU A 69 -1.13 -11.05 -8.99
CA GLU A 69 -2.10 -12.11 -8.72
C GLU A 69 -2.03 -13.23 -9.77
N LYS A 70 -2.00 -12.86 -11.06
CA LYS A 70 -1.83 -13.82 -12.17
C LYS A 70 -0.52 -14.61 -12.08
N ARG A 71 0.58 -13.96 -11.66
CA ARG A 71 1.87 -14.62 -11.47
C ARG A 71 1.90 -15.52 -10.26
N LEU A 72 1.10 -15.24 -9.26
CA LEU A 72 0.92 -16.06 -8.06
C LEU A 72 -0.13 -17.16 -8.24
N SER A 73 -0.79 -17.23 -9.40
CA SER A 73 -1.83 -18.21 -9.77
C SER A 73 -3.14 -18.05 -8.98
N ALA A 74 -3.48 -16.84 -8.56
CA ALA A 74 -4.77 -16.53 -7.94
C ALA A 74 -5.91 -16.49 -8.97
N ASP A 75 -7.14 -16.79 -8.52
CA ASP A 75 -8.36 -16.48 -9.22
C ASP A 75 -8.74 -15.03 -9.00
N ILE A 76 -8.95 -14.26 -10.09
CA ILE A 76 -9.07 -12.81 -10.02
C ILE A 76 -10.46 -12.35 -10.42
N LEU A 77 -11.09 -11.58 -9.55
CA LEU A 77 -12.33 -10.85 -9.82
C LEU A 77 -12.05 -9.35 -9.83
N ASN A 78 -12.46 -8.66 -10.89
CA ASN A 78 -12.29 -7.22 -10.99
C ASN A 78 -13.64 -6.52 -10.88
N PHE A 79 -13.74 -5.61 -9.93
CA PHE A 79 -14.89 -4.74 -9.73
C PHE A 79 -14.49 -3.28 -9.93
N THR A 80 -15.26 -2.56 -10.75
CA THR A 80 -15.08 -1.13 -10.99
C THR A 80 -16.39 -0.41 -10.74
N ALA A 81 -16.40 0.58 -9.85
CA ALA A 81 -17.61 1.29 -9.43
C ALA A 81 -18.36 2.00 -10.58
N SER A 82 -17.65 2.41 -11.63
CA SER A 82 -18.26 3.10 -12.79
C SER A 82 -19.19 2.22 -13.64
N SER A 83 -19.11 0.89 -13.49
CA SER A 83 -19.89 -0.09 -14.28
C SER A 83 -20.91 -0.88 -13.45
N SER A 84 -21.07 -0.56 -12.16
CA SER A 84 -21.81 -1.40 -11.22
C SER A 84 -23.01 -0.70 -10.58
N SER A 85 -23.81 -1.49 -9.86
CA SER A 85 -25.00 -1.09 -9.08
C SER A 85 -24.74 -0.03 -7.99
N VAL A 86 -23.48 0.34 -7.69
CA VAL A 86 -23.14 1.50 -6.81
C VAL A 86 -23.77 2.79 -7.32
N SER A 87 -23.93 2.92 -8.65
CA SER A 87 -24.70 4.03 -9.27
C SER A 87 -26.19 4.01 -8.91
N LYS A 88 -26.71 2.92 -8.32
CA LYS A 88 -28.11 2.71 -7.93
C LYS A 88 -28.37 2.90 -6.43
N GLY A 89 -27.38 3.40 -5.67
CA GLY A 89 -27.52 3.70 -4.24
C GLY A 89 -27.17 2.57 -3.28
N GLU A 90 -26.52 1.49 -3.75
CA GLU A 90 -25.98 0.45 -2.87
C GLU A 90 -24.86 1.03 -1.97
N THR A 91 -24.85 0.59 -0.71
CA THR A 91 -23.76 0.94 0.20
C THR A 91 -22.50 0.13 -0.10
N LEU A 92 -21.35 0.60 0.38
CA LEU A 92 -20.09 -0.14 0.27
C LEU A 92 -20.21 -1.56 0.87
N ILE A 93 -20.90 -1.69 2.01
CA ILE A 93 -21.11 -2.98 2.70
C ILE A 93 -21.97 -3.91 1.84
N ASP A 94 -23.05 -3.42 1.25
CA ASP A 94 -23.92 -4.25 0.41
C ASP A 94 -23.17 -4.81 -0.79
N THR A 95 -22.42 -3.94 -1.47
CA THR A 95 -21.57 -4.34 -2.60
C THR A 95 -20.57 -5.41 -2.18
N VAL A 96 -19.91 -5.23 -1.04
CA VAL A 96 -18.89 -6.16 -0.55
C VAL A 96 -19.51 -7.48 -0.08
N ASN A 97 -20.65 -7.45 0.60
CA ASN A 97 -21.35 -8.66 1.02
C ASN A 97 -21.78 -9.52 -0.18
N ASN A 98 -22.26 -8.88 -1.25
CA ASN A 98 -22.58 -9.59 -2.49
C ASN A 98 -21.35 -10.28 -3.10
N ILE A 99 -20.18 -9.63 -3.05
CA ILE A 99 -18.92 -10.17 -3.54
C ILE A 99 -18.42 -11.31 -2.63
N LEU A 100 -18.51 -11.14 -1.32
CA LEU A 100 -18.09 -12.17 -0.35
C LEU A 100 -18.95 -13.44 -0.41
N ALA A 101 -20.22 -13.32 -0.82
CA ALA A 101 -21.07 -14.50 -1.09
C ALA A 101 -20.48 -15.43 -2.16
N MET A 102 -19.52 -14.93 -2.97
CA MET A 102 -18.75 -15.71 -3.94
C MET A 102 -17.52 -16.41 -3.33
N LYS A 103 -17.40 -16.43 -1.98
CA LYS A 103 -16.26 -17.03 -1.25
C LYS A 103 -14.91 -16.44 -1.62
N VAL A 104 -14.79 -15.11 -1.52
CA VAL A 104 -13.55 -14.36 -1.75
C VAL A 104 -12.67 -14.45 -0.51
N ASP A 105 -11.38 -14.77 -0.71
CA ASP A 105 -10.38 -14.91 0.37
C ASP A 105 -9.64 -13.61 0.65
N MET A 106 -9.45 -12.78 -0.39
CA MET A 106 -8.69 -11.53 -0.30
C MET A 106 -9.34 -10.40 -1.09
N VAL A 107 -9.26 -9.20 -0.53
CA VAL A 107 -9.77 -7.97 -1.13
C VAL A 107 -8.63 -6.96 -1.28
N VAL A 108 -8.34 -6.56 -2.50
CA VAL A 108 -7.48 -5.41 -2.81
C VAL A 108 -8.39 -4.21 -3.02
N MET A 109 -8.33 -3.23 -2.11
CA MET A 109 -9.25 -2.10 -2.12
C MET A 109 -8.56 -0.77 -2.40
N ARG A 110 -9.11 0.00 -3.34
CA ARG A 110 -8.76 1.40 -3.54
C ARG A 110 -10.01 2.28 -3.48
N HIS A 111 -10.00 3.30 -2.61
CA HIS A 111 -11.19 4.10 -2.32
C HIS A 111 -10.86 5.60 -2.19
N PRO A 112 -11.73 6.54 -2.66
CA PRO A 112 -11.49 7.97 -2.53
C PRO A 112 -11.62 8.50 -1.09
N LYS A 113 -12.33 7.78 -0.20
CA LYS A 113 -12.52 8.21 1.19
C LYS A 113 -11.47 7.58 2.10
N PRO A 114 -10.79 8.37 2.97
CA PRO A 114 -9.87 7.85 3.97
C PRO A 114 -10.57 6.88 4.94
N GLY A 115 -9.86 5.83 5.38
CA GLY A 115 -10.37 4.87 6.36
C GLY A 115 -11.33 3.82 5.79
N ALA A 116 -11.65 3.83 4.51
CA ALA A 116 -12.57 2.87 3.91
C ALA A 116 -12.09 1.41 4.06
N ALA A 117 -10.80 1.15 3.90
CA ALA A 117 -10.20 -0.18 4.10
C ALA A 117 -10.28 -0.62 5.58
N VAL A 118 -10.04 0.30 6.52
CA VAL A 118 -10.19 0.05 7.97
C VAL A 118 -11.64 -0.22 8.34
N PHE A 119 -12.57 0.55 7.77
CA PHE A 119 -13.99 0.31 8.00
C PHE A 119 -14.38 -1.09 7.51
N LEU A 120 -13.97 -1.46 6.33
CA LEU A 120 -14.30 -2.77 5.74
C LEU A 120 -13.71 -3.92 6.55
N SER A 121 -12.48 -3.81 7.07
CA SER A 121 -11.82 -4.87 7.85
C SER A 121 -12.56 -5.27 9.13
N ARG A 122 -13.46 -4.44 9.62
CA ARG A 122 -14.30 -4.71 10.79
C ARG A 122 -15.60 -5.46 10.46
N HIS A 123 -15.90 -5.63 9.17
CA HIS A 123 -17.18 -6.18 8.71
C HIS A 123 -17.04 -7.44 7.88
N ILE A 124 -15.81 -7.82 7.50
CA ILE A 124 -15.54 -8.97 6.65
C ILE A 124 -14.38 -9.82 7.17
N ASP A 125 -14.45 -11.12 6.89
CA ASP A 125 -13.39 -12.05 7.27
C ASP A 125 -12.26 -12.18 6.25
N ALA A 126 -12.48 -11.80 4.99
CA ALA A 126 -11.43 -11.82 3.97
C ALA A 126 -10.26 -10.91 4.33
N SER A 127 -9.04 -11.26 3.92
CA SER A 127 -7.87 -10.41 4.10
C SER A 127 -7.96 -9.16 3.22
N ILE A 128 -7.60 -7.99 3.76
CA ILE A 128 -7.70 -6.72 3.02
C ILE A 128 -6.31 -6.15 2.79
N ILE A 129 -6.06 -5.73 1.54
CA ILE A 129 -4.90 -4.93 1.14
C ILE A 129 -5.38 -3.55 0.69
N ASN A 130 -4.93 -2.51 1.39
CA ASN A 130 -5.19 -1.11 1.02
C ASN A 130 -4.30 -0.70 -0.16
N ALA A 131 -4.91 -0.50 -1.34
CA ALA A 131 -4.25 -0.01 -2.56
C ALA A 131 -4.36 1.53 -2.71
N GLY A 132 -4.63 2.22 -1.61
CA GLY A 132 -4.73 3.67 -1.48
C GLY A 132 -6.13 4.15 -1.13
N ASP A 133 -6.27 4.85 -0.01
CA ASP A 133 -7.54 5.40 0.48
C ASP A 133 -7.47 6.90 0.76
N GLY A 134 -8.14 7.69 -0.06
CA GLY A 134 -8.20 9.16 0.05
C GLY A 134 -6.80 9.80 0.18
N THR A 135 -6.62 10.63 1.19
CA THR A 135 -5.33 11.24 1.57
C THR A 135 -4.64 10.51 2.74
N HIS A 136 -5.15 9.33 3.13
CA HIS A 136 -4.72 8.62 4.33
C HIS A 136 -3.44 7.81 4.08
N GLU A 137 -3.54 6.63 3.44
CA GLU A 137 -2.36 5.78 3.24
C GLU A 137 -2.36 5.04 1.88
N HIS A 138 -1.18 4.64 1.45
CA HIS A 138 -0.91 3.73 0.34
C HIS A 138 0.25 2.79 0.72
N PRO A 139 0.02 1.83 1.62
CA PRO A 139 1.10 1.04 2.22
C PRO A 139 1.94 0.28 1.20
N THR A 140 1.33 -0.29 0.17
CA THR A 140 2.06 -1.04 -0.86
C THR A 140 3.00 -0.15 -1.67
N GLN A 141 2.68 1.14 -1.86
CA GLN A 141 3.58 2.07 -2.51
C GLN A 141 4.77 2.40 -1.60
N ALA A 142 4.54 2.66 -0.32
CA ALA A 142 5.63 2.94 0.62
C ALA A 142 6.58 1.74 0.78
N LEU A 143 6.04 0.52 0.83
CA LEU A 143 6.85 -0.69 0.84
C LEU A 143 7.69 -0.82 -0.44
N LEU A 144 7.11 -0.52 -1.61
CA LEU A 144 7.84 -0.52 -2.89
C LEU A 144 8.96 0.53 -2.91
N ASP A 145 8.68 1.74 -2.43
CA ASP A 145 9.67 2.83 -2.39
C ASP A 145 10.82 2.48 -1.43
N ALA A 146 10.52 2.00 -0.22
CA ALA A 146 11.51 1.59 0.75
C ALA A 146 12.33 0.37 0.26
N TYR A 147 11.69 -0.60 -0.40
CA TYR A 147 12.35 -1.72 -1.05
C TYR A 147 13.34 -1.24 -2.13
N SER A 148 12.93 -0.29 -2.96
CA SER A 148 13.76 0.29 -4.03
C SER A 148 14.97 1.04 -3.47
N ILE A 149 14.80 1.77 -2.35
CA ILE A 149 15.89 2.42 -1.63
C ILE A 149 16.87 1.37 -1.11
N ARG A 150 16.38 0.32 -0.44
CA ARG A 150 17.20 -0.80 0.03
C ARG A 150 17.98 -1.46 -1.11
N GLU A 151 17.32 -1.72 -2.23
CA GLU A 151 17.94 -2.34 -3.39
C GLU A 151 19.08 -1.47 -3.97
N LYS A 152 18.86 -0.16 -4.03
CA LYS A 152 19.80 0.77 -4.62
C LYS A 152 20.97 1.12 -3.69
N LEU A 153 20.71 1.26 -2.39
CA LEU A 153 21.68 1.75 -1.40
C LEU A 153 22.21 0.65 -0.45
N GLY A 154 21.69 -0.57 -0.57
CA GLY A 154 22.03 -1.71 0.30
C GLY A 154 21.34 -1.72 1.67
N LYS A 155 20.79 -0.58 2.09
CA LYS A 155 20.12 -0.40 3.38
C LYS A 155 19.07 0.70 3.33
N VAL A 156 18.23 0.80 4.35
CA VAL A 156 17.31 1.92 4.61
C VAL A 156 17.71 2.66 5.88
N GLU A 157 18.19 1.94 6.89
CA GLU A 157 18.63 2.52 8.17
C GLU A 157 19.72 3.58 8.00
N GLY A 158 19.53 4.75 8.60
CA GLY A 158 20.43 5.88 8.55
C GLY A 158 20.47 6.61 7.18
N VAL A 159 19.66 6.20 6.22
CA VAL A 159 19.55 6.91 4.94
C VAL A 159 18.77 8.20 5.12
N LYS A 160 19.29 9.31 4.58
CA LYS A 160 18.58 10.60 4.58
C LYS A 160 17.67 10.69 3.36
N VAL A 161 16.37 10.87 3.62
CA VAL A 161 15.35 10.95 2.57
C VAL A 161 14.60 12.27 2.65
N ALA A 162 14.61 13.03 1.57
CA ALA A 162 13.80 14.24 1.42
C ALA A 162 12.57 13.94 0.55
N ILE A 163 11.37 14.12 1.12
CA ILE A 163 10.09 14.03 0.39
C ILE A 163 9.69 15.45 0.02
N VAL A 164 9.66 15.75 -1.28
CA VAL A 164 9.48 17.11 -1.79
C VAL A 164 8.16 17.25 -2.52
N GLY A 165 7.40 18.30 -2.19
CA GLY A 165 6.18 18.67 -2.91
C GLY A 165 4.97 18.95 -2.04
N ASP A 166 3.79 18.52 -2.51
CA ASP A 166 2.53 18.62 -1.77
C ASP A 166 2.41 17.45 -0.79
N ILE A 167 2.76 17.70 0.45
CA ILE A 167 2.71 16.69 1.52
C ILE A 167 1.29 16.56 2.07
N LEU A 168 0.54 17.68 2.10
CA LEU A 168 -0.80 17.74 2.70
C LEU A 168 -1.81 16.81 1.98
N HIS A 169 -1.74 16.72 0.66
CA HIS A 169 -2.68 15.95 -0.14
C HIS A 169 -2.10 14.62 -0.64
N SER A 170 -0.90 14.25 -0.21
CA SER A 170 -0.20 13.04 -0.66
C SER A 170 -0.29 11.90 0.35
N ARG A 171 -1.17 10.94 0.11
CA ARG A 171 -1.21 9.67 0.85
C ARG A 171 0.11 8.90 0.77
N VAL A 172 0.82 9.02 -0.35
CA VAL A 172 2.12 8.37 -0.55
C VAL A 172 3.19 8.99 0.35
N ALA A 173 3.18 10.32 0.51
CA ALA A 173 4.12 10.99 1.40
C ALA A 173 3.95 10.51 2.85
N LEU A 174 2.71 10.43 3.35
CA LEU A 174 2.45 9.97 4.71
C LEU A 174 2.90 8.52 4.92
N SER A 175 2.52 7.61 4.02
CA SER A 175 2.94 6.21 4.12
C SER A 175 4.44 6.04 4.01
N ASN A 176 5.12 6.82 3.15
CA ASN A 176 6.59 6.80 3.06
C ASN A 176 7.25 7.31 4.34
N ILE A 177 6.75 8.40 4.94
CA ILE A 177 7.24 8.91 6.22
C ILE A 177 7.20 7.78 7.25
N LEU A 178 6.05 7.16 7.45
CA LEU A 178 5.85 6.10 8.43
C LEU A 178 6.74 4.88 8.15
N CYS A 179 6.83 4.43 6.90
CA CYS A 179 7.61 3.25 6.53
C CYS A 179 9.12 3.48 6.69
N LEU A 180 9.61 4.62 6.22
CA LEU A 180 11.03 4.95 6.27
C LEU A 180 11.51 5.19 7.71
N GLN A 181 10.70 5.86 8.55
CA GLN A 181 11.00 6.02 9.97
C GLN A 181 11.00 4.67 10.70
N LEU A 182 10.02 3.79 10.41
CA LEU A 182 9.97 2.43 10.97
C LEU A 182 11.24 1.63 10.66
N LEU A 183 11.85 1.88 9.51
CA LEU A 183 13.09 1.24 9.05
C LEU A 183 14.36 2.01 9.45
N GLY A 184 14.25 3.07 10.26
CA GLY A 184 15.38 3.82 10.79
C GLY A 184 15.99 4.84 9.84
N ALA A 185 15.29 5.27 8.79
CA ALA A 185 15.74 6.37 7.93
C ALA A 185 15.50 7.74 8.59
N GLU A 186 16.34 8.72 8.24
CA GLU A 186 16.16 10.13 8.59
C GLU A 186 15.27 10.81 7.54
N VAL A 187 14.01 11.08 7.88
CA VAL A 187 13.04 11.63 6.94
C VAL A 187 12.89 13.15 7.12
N MET A 188 12.91 13.85 6.00
CA MET A 188 12.61 15.27 5.92
C MET A 188 11.52 15.50 4.87
N VAL A 189 10.65 16.48 5.11
CA VAL A 189 9.70 16.97 4.11
C VAL A 189 10.07 18.39 3.68
N CYS A 190 9.92 18.67 2.39
CA CYS A 190 10.20 19.99 1.84
C CYS A 190 9.09 20.43 0.89
N GLY A 191 8.57 21.63 1.09
CA GLY A 191 7.52 22.23 0.26
C GLY A 191 7.03 23.58 0.77
N PRO A 192 6.10 24.20 0.03
CA PRO A 192 5.43 25.43 0.50
C PRO A 192 4.75 25.22 1.85
N ALA A 193 4.77 26.22 2.72
CA ALA A 193 4.18 26.12 4.06
C ALA A 193 2.67 25.76 4.04
N THR A 194 1.95 26.16 2.99
CA THR A 194 0.54 25.84 2.78
C THR A 194 0.28 24.39 2.40
N LEU A 195 1.29 23.65 1.92
CA LEU A 195 1.21 22.27 1.47
C LEU A 195 1.90 21.29 2.42
N ILE A 196 2.32 21.75 3.60
CA ILE A 196 2.87 20.90 4.65
C ILE A 196 1.95 20.93 5.87
N PRO A 197 1.42 19.77 6.30
CA PRO A 197 0.59 19.72 7.49
C PRO A 197 1.34 20.18 8.75
N LYS A 198 0.68 20.93 9.62
CA LYS A 198 1.30 21.44 10.85
C LYS A 198 1.81 20.34 11.77
N TYR A 199 1.14 19.18 11.79
CA TYR A 199 1.48 18.03 12.64
C TYR A 199 2.71 17.24 12.16
N MET A 200 3.35 17.59 11.03
CA MET A 200 4.54 16.86 10.54
C MET A 200 5.68 16.85 11.57
N ARG A 201 5.83 17.93 12.34
CA ARG A 201 6.85 18.00 13.40
C ARG A 201 6.54 17.06 14.56
N ASP A 202 5.27 16.84 14.86
CA ASP A 202 4.82 15.93 15.92
C ASP A 202 5.11 14.47 15.55
N LEU A 203 5.24 14.17 14.24
CA LEU A 203 5.70 12.88 13.73
C LEU A 203 7.23 12.71 13.75
N GLY A 204 7.98 13.66 14.32
CA GLY A 204 9.44 13.61 14.34
C GLY A 204 10.11 13.90 12.99
N VAL A 205 9.37 14.48 12.02
CA VAL A 205 9.86 14.77 10.68
C VAL A 205 10.43 16.19 10.63
N ARG A 206 11.64 16.32 10.10
CA ARG A 206 12.23 17.62 9.83
C ARG A 206 11.46 18.31 8.68
N VAL A 207 11.08 19.56 8.89
CA VAL A 207 10.35 20.37 7.89
C VAL A 207 11.27 21.45 7.35
N GLU A 208 11.38 21.55 6.04
CA GLU A 208 12.13 22.58 5.32
C GLU A 208 11.23 23.21 4.23
N HIS A 209 11.37 24.50 4.01
CA HIS A 209 10.61 25.23 2.99
C HIS A 209 11.48 25.67 1.80
N ASN A 210 12.79 25.52 1.93
CA ASN A 210 13.75 25.87 0.89
C ASN A 210 14.40 24.61 0.33
N LEU A 211 14.14 24.33 -0.96
CA LEU A 211 14.63 23.13 -1.61
C LEU A 211 16.17 23.02 -1.60
N ARG A 212 16.88 24.15 -1.79
CA ARG A 212 18.36 24.14 -1.76
C ARG A 212 18.90 23.73 -0.40
N LYS A 213 18.26 24.20 0.69
CA LYS A 213 18.63 23.77 2.06
C LYS A 213 18.22 22.33 2.37
N ALA A 214 17.22 21.81 1.67
CA ALA A 214 16.78 20.43 1.84
C ALA A 214 17.75 19.43 1.17
N LEU A 215 18.41 19.85 0.09
CA LEU A 215 19.27 18.98 -0.74
C LEU A 215 20.78 19.19 -0.46
N GLY A 216 21.16 20.24 0.21
CA GLY A 216 22.56 20.59 0.52
C GLY A 216 22.94 20.36 1.92
#